data_639f03066c748fc68f71cbfcfd963afa
#
_entry.id   639f03066c748fc68f71cbfcfd963afa
#
_cell.length_a   1.000
_cell.length_b   1.000
_cell.length_c   1.000
_cell.angle_alpha   90.00
_cell.angle_beta   90.00
_cell.angle_gamma   90.00
#
_symmetry.space_group_name_H-M   'P 1'
#
loop_
_entity.id
_entity.type
_entity.pdbx_description
1 polymer ?
#
loop_
_entity_poly.entity_id
_entity_poly.type
_entity_poly.pdbx_seq_one_letter_code
_entity_poly.pdbx_strand_id
1 'polypeptide(L)'
;MSSTKIDFLYLNEEEMVKAGVTDMHRCVEVMGEVFDLMGRGDYVMGGKTHNSLGIMISFPDEPEFPNMPKNGPDRRFMAMTAYLGGRFNIAGEKWYGSNRDNVEKGIPRSILMVMLNNADTGAPEALMSANLISAVRTGAIPGVGRSEERRVGK
;
A
#
# COMPACT_ATOMS: atom_id res chain seq x y z
N MET A 1 -11.28 -35.45 -3.58
CA MET A 1 -11.73 -34.19 -4.21
C MET A 1 -10.87 -33.07 -3.63
N SER A 2 -10.15 -32.31 -4.44
CA SER A 2 -9.42 -31.15 -3.96
C SER A 2 -10.43 -30.10 -3.50
N SER A 3 -10.20 -29.52 -2.34
CA SER A 3 -11.02 -28.39 -1.86
C SER A 3 -10.85 -27.21 -2.81
N THR A 4 -11.94 -26.66 -3.32
CA THR A 4 -11.94 -25.41 -4.09
C THR A 4 -12.06 -24.18 -3.17
N LYS A 5 -12.03 -24.39 -1.85
CA LYS A 5 -12.12 -23.33 -0.87
C LYS A 5 -10.80 -22.56 -0.83
N ILE A 6 -10.90 -21.25 -1.00
CA ILE A 6 -9.79 -20.32 -0.85
C ILE A 6 -9.98 -19.56 0.46
N ASP A 7 -9.04 -19.72 1.37
CA ASP A 7 -9.01 -18.99 2.63
C ASP A 7 -7.90 -17.93 2.58
N PHE A 8 -8.13 -16.77 3.21
CA PHE A 8 -7.13 -15.70 3.35
C PHE A 8 -7.28 -15.02 4.72
N LEU A 9 -6.23 -14.36 5.16
CA LEU A 9 -6.25 -13.61 6.41
C LEU A 9 -6.91 -12.25 6.22
N TYR A 10 -7.77 -11.85 7.15
CA TYR A 10 -8.17 -10.47 7.33
C TYR A 10 -7.53 -9.93 8.60
N LEU A 11 -6.78 -8.82 8.49
CA LEU A 11 -6.09 -8.19 9.60
C LEU A 11 -6.58 -6.73 9.76
N ASN A 12 -7.31 -6.49 10.84
CA ASN A 12 -7.69 -5.14 11.24
C ASN A 12 -6.49 -4.38 11.85
N GLU A 13 -6.68 -3.11 12.22
CA GLU A 13 -5.59 -2.28 12.72
C GLU A 13 -4.97 -2.80 14.03
N GLU A 14 -5.77 -3.34 14.95
CA GLU A 14 -5.26 -3.93 16.20
C GLU A 14 -4.39 -5.17 15.93
N GLU A 15 -4.81 -6.00 15.00
CA GLU A 15 -4.05 -7.18 14.57
C GLU A 15 -2.76 -6.80 13.86
N MET A 16 -2.77 -5.72 13.08
CA MET A 16 -1.56 -5.17 12.46
C MET A 16 -0.57 -4.67 13.50
N VAL A 17 -1.04 -4.02 14.58
CA VAL A 17 -0.17 -3.62 15.70
C VAL A 17 0.43 -4.84 16.39
N LYS A 18 -0.37 -5.86 16.67
CA LYS A 18 0.10 -7.13 17.26
C LYS A 18 1.10 -7.86 16.35
N ALA A 19 0.93 -7.75 15.04
CA ALA A 19 1.85 -8.29 14.04
C ALA A 19 3.17 -7.51 13.92
N GLY A 20 3.30 -6.38 14.62
CA GLY A 20 4.54 -5.60 14.68
C GLY A 20 4.66 -4.50 13.64
N VAL A 21 3.55 -4.02 13.04
CA VAL A 21 3.60 -2.95 12.02
C VAL A 21 4.27 -1.67 12.54
N THR A 22 4.29 -1.44 13.85
CA THR A 22 4.91 -0.28 14.49
C THR A 22 6.39 -0.45 14.84
N ASP A 23 6.99 -1.62 14.56
CA ASP A 23 8.42 -1.84 14.72
C ASP A 23 9.19 -1.05 13.64
N MET A 24 9.57 0.17 13.99
CA MET A 24 10.25 1.09 13.09
C MET A 24 11.63 0.58 12.67
N HIS A 25 12.34 -0.12 13.55
CA HIS A 25 13.65 -0.68 13.22
C HIS A 25 13.53 -1.72 12.11
N ARG A 26 12.62 -2.67 12.31
CA ARG A 26 12.31 -3.70 11.31
C ARG A 26 11.79 -3.09 10.00
N CYS A 27 10.99 -2.03 10.09
CA CYS A 27 10.48 -1.35 8.91
C CYS A 27 11.61 -0.69 8.09
N VAL A 28 12.59 -0.07 8.74
CA VAL A 28 13.77 0.52 8.05
C VAL A 28 14.58 -0.57 7.34
N GLU A 29 14.81 -1.72 8.00
CA GLU A 29 15.50 -2.86 7.36
C GLU A 29 14.77 -3.34 6.11
N VAL A 30 13.46 -3.60 6.24
CA VAL A 30 12.63 -4.07 5.12
C VAL A 30 12.57 -3.04 3.98
N MET A 31 12.46 -1.75 4.30
CA MET A 31 12.49 -0.70 3.27
C MET A 31 13.84 -0.64 2.55
N GLY A 32 14.95 -0.89 3.25
CA GLY A 32 16.27 -1.02 2.62
C GLY A 32 16.31 -2.17 1.61
N GLU A 33 15.79 -3.35 1.99
CA GLU A 33 15.67 -4.50 1.08
C GLU A 33 14.79 -4.18 -0.15
N VAL A 34 13.67 -3.49 0.05
CA VAL A 34 12.78 -3.07 -1.04
C VAL A 34 13.50 -2.15 -2.02
N PHE A 35 14.24 -1.15 -1.52
CA PHE A 35 15.02 -0.27 -2.40
C PHE A 35 16.13 -1.00 -3.15
N ASP A 36 16.77 -1.99 -2.54
CA ASP A 36 17.76 -2.84 -3.21
C ASP A 36 17.14 -3.67 -4.34
N LEU A 37 15.99 -4.28 -4.11
CA LEU A 37 15.22 -5.00 -5.15
C LEU A 37 14.78 -4.05 -6.27
N MET A 38 14.32 -2.86 -5.94
CA MET A 38 13.97 -1.84 -6.94
C MET A 38 15.18 -1.42 -7.77
N GLY A 39 16.34 -1.23 -7.13
CA GLY A 39 17.60 -0.90 -7.82
C GLY A 39 18.07 -2.00 -8.78
N ARG A 40 17.74 -3.26 -8.49
CA ARG A 40 18.04 -4.41 -9.37
C ARG A 40 16.97 -4.66 -10.44
N GLY A 41 15.83 -3.97 -10.38
CA GLY A 41 14.71 -4.17 -11.28
C GLY A 41 13.83 -5.39 -10.95
N ASP A 42 13.98 -5.99 -9.76
CA ASP A 42 13.20 -7.15 -9.33
C ASP A 42 11.85 -6.75 -8.72
N TYR A 43 11.09 -6.00 -9.50
CA TYR A 43 9.73 -5.56 -9.18
C TYR A 43 8.95 -5.22 -10.46
N VAL A 44 7.63 -5.19 -10.36
CA VAL A 44 6.75 -4.68 -11.41
C VAL A 44 5.71 -3.76 -10.79
N MET A 45 5.50 -2.58 -11.36
CA MET A 45 4.39 -1.70 -10.98
C MET A 45 3.35 -1.69 -12.08
N GLY A 46 2.08 -1.74 -11.68
CA GLY A 46 0.94 -1.66 -12.58
C GLY A 46 0.62 -0.23 -13.01
N GLY A 47 -0.47 -0.11 -13.77
CA GLY A 47 -0.93 1.16 -14.34
C GLY A 47 -0.24 1.52 -15.66
N LYS A 48 -0.79 2.48 -16.36
CA LYS A 48 -0.33 2.90 -17.70
C LYS A 48 1.11 3.41 -17.71
N THR A 49 1.54 4.02 -16.62
CA THR A 49 2.86 4.63 -16.48
C THR A 49 3.87 3.78 -15.70
N HIS A 50 3.45 2.58 -15.27
CA HIS A 50 4.28 1.65 -14.49
C HIS A 50 4.98 2.33 -13.30
N ASN A 51 4.25 3.15 -12.58
CA ASN A 51 4.75 3.90 -11.42
C ASN A 51 3.78 3.85 -10.24
N SER A 52 4.15 4.50 -9.13
CA SER A 52 3.39 4.54 -7.90
C SER A 52 2.06 5.29 -7.95
N LEU A 53 1.69 5.90 -9.08
CA LEU A 53 0.39 6.56 -9.23
C LEU A 53 -0.74 5.57 -9.47
N GLY A 54 -0.44 4.39 -10.05
CA GLY A 54 -1.45 3.35 -10.29
C GLY A 54 -2.59 3.82 -11.19
N ILE A 55 -3.82 3.44 -10.82
CA ILE A 55 -5.06 3.81 -11.50
C ILE A 55 -5.93 4.62 -10.53
N MET A 56 -6.49 5.73 -11.02
CA MET A 56 -7.25 6.65 -10.19
C MET A 56 -8.68 6.83 -10.72
N ILE A 57 -9.64 6.87 -9.81
CA ILE A 57 -10.99 7.36 -10.02
C ILE A 57 -11.08 8.76 -9.42
N SER A 58 -11.41 9.75 -10.25
CA SER A 58 -11.76 11.11 -9.84
C SER A 58 -13.19 11.41 -10.26
N PHE A 59 -13.82 12.35 -9.57
CA PHE A 59 -15.19 12.76 -9.86
C PHE A 59 -15.24 14.04 -10.68
N PRO A 60 -16.28 14.25 -11.50
CA PRO A 60 -16.45 15.49 -12.25
C PRO A 60 -16.80 16.67 -11.33
N ASP A 61 -16.49 17.89 -11.76
CA ASP A 61 -16.88 19.10 -11.05
C ASP A 61 -18.38 19.32 -11.05
N GLU A 62 -19.06 18.88 -12.11
CA GLU A 62 -20.49 18.93 -12.28
C GLU A 62 -21.02 17.52 -12.64
N PRO A 63 -21.42 16.73 -11.64
CA PRO A 63 -21.94 15.39 -11.88
C PRO A 63 -23.33 15.44 -12.54
N GLU A 64 -23.52 14.61 -13.57
CA GLU A 64 -24.81 14.48 -14.26
C GLU A 64 -25.84 13.69 -13.45
N PHE A 65 -25.40 12.88 -12.49
CA PHE A 65 -26.27 12.00 -11.72
C PHE A 65 -26.35 12.44 -10.25
N PRO A 66 -27.56 12.43 -9.65
CA PRO A 66 -27.78 13.02 -8.32
C PRO A 66 -27.01 12.34 -7.17
N ASN A 67 -26.64 11.06 -7.33
CA ASN A 67 -25.88 10.31 -6.32
C ASN A 67 -24.37 10.25 -6.63
N MET A 68 -23.93 10.81 -7.74
CA MET A 68 -22.53 10.86 -8.09
C MET A 68 -21.84 11.93 -7.24
N PRO A 69 -20.78 11.62 -6.51
CA PRO A 69 -20.05 12.63 -5.76
C PRO A 69 -19.48 13.71 -6.68
N LYS A 70 -19.56 14.95 -6.22
CA LYS A 70 -18.87 16.07 -6.87
C LYS A 70 -17.39 16.00 -6.57
N ASN A 71 -16.55 16.44 -7.52
CA ASN A 71 -15.13 16.67 -7.28
C ASN A 71 -14.92 17.56 -6.04
N GLY A 72 -13.80 17.36 -5.38
CA GLY A 72 -13.43 18.14 -4.20
C GLY A 72 -11.97 17.93 -3.85
N PRO A 73 -11.45 18.70 -2.88
CA PRO A 73 -10.06 18.61 -2.50
C PRO A 73 -9.68 17.18 -2.07
N ASP A 74 -8.77 16.57 -2.83
CA ASP A 74 -8.27 15.21 -2.61
C ASP A 74 -9.36 14.10 -2.58
N ARG A 75 -10.50 14.34 -3.25
CA ARG A 75 -11.57 13.34 -3.38
C ARG A 75 -11.28 12.41 -4.54
N ARG A 76 -10.76 11.22 -4.24
CA ARG A 76 -10.39 10.21 -5.22
C ARG A 76 -10.33 8.81 -4.62
N PHE A 77 -10.33 7.81 -5.50
CA PHE A 77 -9.95 6.44 -5.18
C PHE A 77 -8.76 6.02 -6.04
N MET A 78 -7.85 5.23 -5.49
CA MET A 78 -6.66 4.77 -6.21
C MET A 78 -6.39 3.29 -5.95
N ALA A 79 -6.08 2.55 -7.03
CA ALA A 79 -5.51 1.21 -6.99
C ALA A 79 -4.03 1.29 -7.39
N MET A 80 -3.15 0.83 -6.53
CA MET A 80 -1.70 0.83 -6.75
C MET A 80 -1.20 -0.60 -6.68
N THR A 81 -1.22 -1.26 -7.85
CA THR A 81 -0.84 -2.67 -7.99
C THR A 81 0.67 -2.81 -8.19
N ALA A 82 1.27 -3.82 -7.58
CA ALA A 82 2.68 -4.12 -7.73
C ALA A 82 2.98 -5.60 -7.49
N TYR A 83 4.10 -6.04 -8.03
CA TYR A 83 4.80 -7.26 -7.66
C TYR A 83 6.15 -6.87 -7.05
N LEU A 84 6.59 -7.58 -6.03
CA LEU A 84 7.90 -7.46 -5.42
C LEU A 84 8.56 -8.84 -5.36
N GLY A 85 9.77 -8.93 -5.91
CA GLY A 85 10.55 -10.16 -5.99
C GLY A 85 11.37 -10.49 -4.74
N GLY A 86 12.54 -11.04 -4.93
CA GLY A 86 13.43 -11.49 -3.86
C GLY A 86 12.76 -12.50 -2.93
N ARG A 87 13.01 -12.38 -1.63
CA ARG A 87 12.37 -13.26 -0.63
C ARG A 87 10.88 -13.02 -0.46
N PHE A 88 10.35 -11.90 -0.96
CA PHE A 88 8.93 -11.58 -0.83
C PHE A 88 8.09 -12.37 -1.84
N ASN A 89 8.49 -12.38 -3.11
CA ASN A 89 7.82 -13.08 -4.22
C ASN A 89 6.29 -12.96 -4.13
N ILE A 90 5.78 -11.73 -4.05
CA ILE A 90 4.39 -11.44 -3.75
C ILE A 90 3.84 -10.37 -4.70
N ALA A 91 2.61 -10.56 -5.13
CA ALA A 91 1.84 -9.54 -5.84
C ALA A 91 0.78 -8.94 -4.90
N GLY A 92 0.30 -7.76 -5.22
CA GLY A 92 -0.76 -7.16 -4.42
C GLY A 92 -1.14 -5.77 -4.87
N GLU A 93 -2.02 -5.17 -4.09
CA GLU A 93 -2.43 -3.81 -4.31
C GLU A 93 -2.60 -3.04 -3.01
N LYS A 94 -2.39 -1.74 -3.09
CA LYS A 94 -2.90 -0.78 -2.14
C LYS A 94 -4.10 -0.08 -2.75
N TRP A 95 -5.26 -0.31 -2.16
CA TRP A 95 -6.48 0.42 -2.47
C TRP A 95 -6.72 1.50 -1.41
N TYR A 96 -7.00 2.73 -1.84
CA TYR A 96 -7.40 3.75 -0.89
C TYR A 96 -8.40 4.75 -1.45
N GLY A 97 -9.32 5.19 -0.57
CA GLY A 97 -10.16 6.36 -0.77
C GLY A 97 -9.58 7.56 -0.02
N SER A 98 -9.68 8.73 -0.60
CA SER A 98 -9.22 9.98 -0.01
C SER A 98 -10.27 11.08 -0.22
N ASN A 99 -10.49 11.87 0.83
CA ASN A 99 -11.32 13.07 0.78
C ASN A 99 -10.92 13.99 1.95
N ARG A 100 -10.54 15.22 1.65
CA ARG A 100 -10.16 16.20 2.67
C ARG A 100 -11.28 16.47 3.67
N ASP A 101 -12.53 16.45 3.21
CA ASP A 101 -13.72 16.73 4.05
C ASP A 101 -13.97 15.64 5.12
N ASN A 102 -13.27 14.50 5.04
CA ASN A 102 -13.35 13.45 6.05
C ASN A 102 -12.90 13.94 7.42
N VAL A 103 -11.96 14.87 7.49
CA VAL A 103 -11.44 15.43 8.76
C VAL A 103 -12.55 16.12 9.53
N GLU A 104 -13.46 16.81 8.85
CA GLU A 104 -14.62 17.46 9.47
C GLU A 104 -15.62 16.45 10.04
N LYS A 105 -15.60 15.22 9.53
CA LYS A 105 -16.44 14.10 10.00
C LYS A 105 -15.76 13.26 11.10
N GLY A 106 -14.57 13.64 11.54
CA GLY A 106 -13.80 12.94 12.56
C GLY A 106 -13.19 11.61 12.08
N ILE A 107 -13.05 11.42 10.75
CA ILE A 107 -12.42 10.23 10.16
C ILE A 107 -11.18 10.62 9.37
N PRO A 108 -10.23 9.69 9.16
CA PRO A 108 -8.99 9.99 8.44
C PRO A 108 -9.25 10.53 7.03
N ARG A 109 -8.45 11.50 6.60
CA ARG A 109 -8.46 12.01 5.23
C ARG A 109 -8.36 10.90 4.19
N SER A 110 -7.52 9.92 4.43
CA SER A 110 -7.34 8.75 3.58
C SER A 110 -7.54 7.48 4.39
N ILE A 111 -8.25 6.52 3.81
CA ILE A 111 -8.52 5.21 4.38
C ILE A 111 -7.97 4.18 3.39
N LEU A 112 -7.08 3.33 3.88
CA LEU A 112 -6.27 2.46 3.05
C LEU A 112 -6.45 0.99 3.42
N MET A 113 -6.40 0.15 2.40
CA MET A 113 -6.27 -1.30 2.53
C MET A 113 -5.14 -1.80 1.64
N VAL A 114 -4.52 -2.91 2.04
CA VAL A 114 -3.57 -3.66 1.22
C VAL A 114 -4.06 -5.08 1.09
N MET A 115 -4.10 -5.57 -0.13
CA MET A 115 -4.34 -6.97 -0.45
C MET A 115 -3.05 -7.59 -0.99
N LEU A 116 -2.71 -8.77 -0.48
CA LEU A 116 -1.57 -9.57 -0.94
C LEU A 116 -2.07 -10.86 -1.59
N ASN A 117 -1.41 -11.22 -2.68
CA ASN A 117 -1.71 -12.41 -3.44
C ASN A 117 -0.43 -13.23 -3.68
N ASN A 118 -0.57 -14.51 -3.64
CA ASN A 118 0.46 -15.44 -4.13
C ASN A 118 0.76 -15.14 -5.61
N ALA A 119 2.03 -14.91 -5.93
CA ALA A 119 2.41 -14.47 -7.27
C ALA A 119 2.23 -15.55 -8.34
N ASP A 120 2.30 -16.84 -7.97
CA ASP A 120 2.19 -17.95 -8.91
C ASP A 120 0.74 -18.33 -9.21
N THR A 121 -0.10 -18.34 -8.18
CA THR A 121 -1.48 -18.84 -8.26
C THR A 121 -2.53 -17.75 -8.40
N GLY A 122 -2.19 -16.50 -8.03
CA GLY A 122 -3.13 -15.40 -7.91
C GLY A 122 -4.06 -15.49 -6.68
N ALA A 123 -3.94 -16.54 -5.87
CA ALA A 123 -4.78 -16.70 -4.69
C ALA A 123 -4.55 -15.58 -3.68
N PRO A 124 -5.61 -14.99 -3.06
CA PRO A 124 -5.43 -14.01 -2.01
C PRO A 124 -4.79 -14.69 -0.78
N GLU A 125 -3.86 -14.00 -0.15
CA GLU A 125 -3.20 -14.43 1.09
C GLU A 125 -3.63 -13.59 2.29
N ALA A 126 -3.74 -12.26 2.09
CA ALA A 126 -4.16 -11.36 3.16
C ALA A 126 -4.86 -10.11 2.63
N LEU A 127 -5.82 -9.61 3.42
CA LEU A 127 -6.39 -8.26 3.31
C LEU A 127 -6.16 -7.52 4.62
N MET A 128 -5.51 -6.38 4.58
CA MET A 128 -5.00 -5.68 5.76
C MET A 128 -5.47 -4.23 5.82
N SER A 129 -5.79 -3.75 7.04
CA SER A 129 -5.84 -2.32 7.30
C SER A 129 -4.48 -1.69 7.08
N ALA A 130 -4.40 -0.59 6.32
CA ALA A 130 -3.12 -0.11 5.81
C ALA A 130 -2.78 1.34 6.15
N ASN A 131 -3.56 2.02 6.99
CA ASN A 131 -3.24 3.38 7.42
C ASN A 131 -1.91 3.41 8.18
N LEU A 132 -1.71 2.50 9.14
CA LEU A 132 -0.45 2.37 9.87
C LEU A 132 0.71 1.92 8.96
N ILE A 133 0.48 0.93 8.09
CA ILE A 133 1.49 0.52 7.10
C ILE A 133 1.98 1.74 6.31
N SER A 134 1.05 2.54 5.80
CA SER A 134 1.40 3.71 4.99
C SER A 134 2.16 4.77 5.78
N ALA A 135 1.81 5.01 7.03
CA ALA A 135 2.49 5.96 7.91
C ALA A 135 3.91 5.48 8.26
N VAL A 136 4.03 4.26 8.76
CA VAL A 136 5.30 3.69 9.24
C VAL A 136 6.31 3.53 8.11
N ARG A 137 5.89 2.96 6.95
CA ARG A 137 6.79 2.81 5.80
C ARG A 137 7.27 4.17 5.27
N THR A 138 6.43 5.21 5.32
CA THR A 138 6.83 6.55 4.88
C THR A 138 7.84 7.16 5.87
N GLY A 139 7.62 6.98 7.16
CA GLY A 139 8.55 7.39 8.20
C GLY A 139 9.89 6.62 8.19
N ALA A 140 9.93 5.41 7.63
CA ALA A 140 11.15 4.63 7.52
C ALA A 140 12.12 5.12 6.42
N ILE A 141 11.63 5.82 5.39
CA ILE A 141 12.45 6.28 4.25
C ILE A 141 13.66 7.13 4.70
N PRO A 142 13.50 8.18 5.55
CA PRO A 142 14.63 8.92 6.06
C PRO A 142 15.60 8.05 6.88
N GLY A 143 15.10 7.03 7.57
CA GLY A 143 15.91 6.07 8.32
C GLY A 143 16.83 5.26 7.42
N VAL A 144 16.37 4.81 6.26
CA VAL A 144 17.18 4.12 5.25
C VAL A 144 18.30 5.04 4.74
N GLY A 145 17.98 6.28 4.35
CA GLY A 145 18.97 7.25 3.88
C GLY A 145 20.08 7.48 4.90
N ARG A 146 19.73 7.66 6.19
CA ARG A 146 20.70 7.85 7.26
C ARG A 146 21.58 6.60 7.51
N SER A 147 21.04 5.40 7.35
CA SER A 147 21.80 4.16 7.48
C SER A 147 22.84 4.02 6.37
N GLU A 148 22.50 4.39 5.15
CA GLU A 148 23.42 4.37 3.99
C GLU A 148 24.54 5.42 4.13
N GLU A 149 24.24 6.65 4.58
CA GLU A 149 25.26 7.66 4.86
C GLU A 149 26.32 7.16 5.85
N ARG A 150 25.93 6.41 6.90
CA ARG A 150 26.85 5.80 7.85
C ARG A 150 27.70 4.70 7.24
N ARG A 151 27.19 3.97 6.25
CA ARG A 151 27.94 2.90 5.55
C ARG A 151 29.00 3.49 4.61
N VAL A 152 28.65 4.58 3.90
CA VAL A 152 29.55 5.22 2.93
C VAL A 152 30.60 6.11 3.62
N GLY A 153 30.30 6.66 4.78
CA GLY A 153 31.20 7.52 5.57
C GLY A 153 32.28 6.78 6.41
N LYS A 154 32.37 5.46 6.27
CA LYS A 154 33.44 4.63 6.84
C LYS A 154 34.41 4.20 5.75
#